data_c3d19f69e1a0ed7539436631adc4335b
#
_entry.id   c3d19f69e1a0ed7539436631adc4335b
#
_cell.length_a   1.000
_cell.length_b   1.000
_cell.length_c   1.000
_cell.angle_alpha   90.00
_cell.angle_beta   90.00
_cell.angle_gamma   90.00
#
_symmetry.space_group_name_H-M   'P 1'
#
loop_
_entity.id
_entity.type
_entity.pdbx_description
1 polymer ?
#
loop_
_entity_poly.entity_id
_entity_poly.type
_entity_poly.pdbx_seq_one_letter_code
_entity_poly.pdbx_strand_id
1 'polypeptide(L)' 'MDDQFYRKSTVTGRSYDVFKTVKILNIQQACSYMDNDVFPVDIKVSIDQRSGKKCLVFYFDREESKDVYDKWCNYELK' A
#
# COMPACT_ATOMS: atom_id res chain seq x y z
N MET A 1 -26.39 -4.65 -2.40
CA MET A 1 -24.95 -4.44 -2.60
C MET A 1 -24.17 -4.91 -1.40
N ASP A 2 -23.09 -5.59 -1.66
CA ASP A 2 -22.29 -6.18 -0.61
C ASP A 2 -21.08 -5.29 -0.29
N ASP A 3 -21.07 -4.72 0.92
CA ASP A 3 -20.03 -3.78 1.33
C ASP A 3 -18.90 -4.47 2.10
N GLN A 4 -18.92 -5.79 2.21
CA GLN A 4 -17.96 -6.48 3.07
C GLN A 4 -16.52 -6.36 2.59
N PHE A 5 -16.30 -6.05 1.30
CA PHE A 5 -14.97 -5.93 0.72
C PHE A 5 -14.44 -4.50 0.74
N TYR A 6 -15.30 -3.54 1.09
CA TYR A 6 -14.88 -2.15 1.12
C TYR A 6 -14.50 -1.75 2.53
N ARG A 7 -13.47 -0.94 2.62
CA ARG A 7 -12.99 -0.35 3.87
C ARG A 7 -12.78 1.12 3.65
N LYS A 8 -12.96 1.89 4.70
CA LYS A 8 -12.62 3.31 4.68
C LYS A 8 -11.43 3.51 5.60
N SER A 9 -10.38 4.10 5.07
CA SER A 9 -9.19 4.39 5.85
C SER A 9 -9.43 5.55 6.79
N THR A 10 -9.12 5.39 8.06
CA THR A 10 -9.14 6.48 9.01
C THR A 10 -7.91 7.37 8.88
N VAL A 11 -6.89 6.88 8.17
CA VAL A 11 -5.65 7.62 7.94
C VAL A 11 -5.77 8.51 6.70
N THR A 12 -6.25 7.96 5.58
CA THR A 12 -6.30 8.68 4.31
C THR A 12 -7.67 9.25 3.99
N GLY A 13 -8.72 8.73 4.64
CA GLY A 13 -10.09 9.08 4.32
C GLY A 13 -10.63 8.46 3.04
N ARG A 14 -9.83 7.63 2.36
CA ARG A 14 -10.24 6.99 1.12
C ARG A 14 -10.98 5.68 1.41
N SER A 15 -11.95 5.39 0.56
CA SER A 15 -12.59 4.08 0.55
C SER A 15 -11.89 3.19 -0.48
N TYR A 16 -11.75 1.93 -0.17
CA TYR A 16 -11.04 1.00 -1.05
C TYR A 16 -11.61 -0.40 -0.94
N ASP A 17 -11.41 -1.18 -2.01
CA ASP A 17 -11.77 -2.60 -2.06
C ASP A 17 -10.55 -3.40 -1.62
N VAL A 18 -10.71 -4.17 -0.54
CA VAL A 18 -9.59 -4.93 0.05
C VAL A 18 -8.95 -5.88 -0.97
N PHE A 19 -9.74 -6.44 -1.86
CA PHE A 19 -9.24 -7.39 -2.84
C PHE A 19 -8.54 -6.74 -4.04
N LYS A 20 -8.65 -5.42 -4.16
CA LYS A 20 -8.00 -4.68 -5.24
C LYS A 20 -6.78 -3.89 -4.75
N THR A 21 -6.28 -4.25 -3.58
CA THR A 21 -5.11 -3.58 -3.02
C THR A 21 -3.94 -4.54 -2.94
N VAL A 22 -2.74 -3.96 -2.92
CA VAL A 22 -1.51 -4.70 -2.64
C VAL A 22 -0.91 -4.16 -1.36
N LYS A 23 -0.25 -5.05 -0.61
CA LYS A 23 0.39 -4.69 0.65
C LYS A 23 1.87 -4.48 0.41
N ILE A 24 2.37 -3.33 0.83
CA ILE A 24 3.79 -3.01 0.71
C ILE A 24 4.33 -2.80 2.12
N LEU A 25 5.30 -3.61 2.51
CA LEU A 25 5.96 -3.51 3.80
C LEU A 25 7.31 -2.79 3.71
N ASN A 26 7.87 -2.71 2.51
CA ASN A 26 9.14 -2.03 2.29
C ASN A 26 8.90 -0.52 2.28
N ILE A 27 9.43 0.16 3.29
CA ILE A 27 9.22 1.61 3.43
C ILE A 27 9.82 2.37 2.26
N GLN A 28 10.99 1.96 1.77
CA GLN A 28 11.63 2.62 0.63
C GLN A 28 10.79 2.50 -0.63
N GLN A 29 10.20 1.33 -0.84
CA GLN A 29 9.30 1.12 -1.97
C GLN A 29 8.07 2.01 -1.86
N ALA A 30 7.45 2.06 -0.68
CA ALA A 30 6.28 2.90 -0.46
C ALA A 30 6.62 4.38 -0.69
N CYS A 31 7.76 4.82 -0.19
CA CYS A 31 8.22 6.20 -0.39
C CYS A 31 8.44 6.51 -1.88
N SER A 32 9.04 5.57 -2.60
CA SER A 32 9.27 5.74 -4.05
C SER A 32 7.95 5.86 -4.81
N TYR A 33 6.95 5.08 -4.40
CA TYR A 33 5.62 5.18 -5.01
C TYR A 33 5.04 6.58 -4.77
N MET A 34 5.10 7.06 -3.53
CA MET A 34 4.57 8.37 -3.18
C MET A 34 5.32 9.50 -3.86
N ASP A 35 6.64 9.36 -4.05
CA ASP A 35 7.44 10.33 -4.81
C ASP A 35 7.01 10.40 -6.27
N ASN A 36 6.33 9.38 -6.77
CA ASN A 36 5.82 9.33 -8.12
C ASN A 36 4.29 9.53 -8.16
N ASP A 37 3.75 10.21 -7.15
CA ASP A 37 2.35 10.61 -7.06
C ASP A 37 1.39 9.43 -6.93
N VAL A 38 1.86 8.29 -6.44
CA VAL A 38 1.01 7.15 -6.13
C VAL A 38 0.96 7.01 -4.62
N PHE A 39 -0.21 7.27 -4.04
CA PHE A 39 -0.39 7.33 -2.59
C PHE A 39 -1.18 6.13 -2.09
N PRO A 40 -0.89 5.67 -0.87
CA PRO A 40 -1.60 4.52 -0.33
C PRO A 40 -3.08 4.85 -0.08
N VAL A 41 -3.91 3.83 -0.18
CA VAL A 41 -5.33 3.96 0.17
C VAL A 41 -5.52 3.74 1.66
N ASP A 42 -4.59 3.06 2.32
CA ASP A 42 -4.63 2.86 3.76
C ASP A 42 -3.22 2.57 4.29
N ILE A 43 -3.03 2.80 5.57
CA ILE A 43 -1.79 2.46 6.27
C ILE A 43 -2.20 1.87 7.61
N LYS A 44 -1.67 0.69 7.93
CA LYS A 44 -2.00 0.00 9.18
C LYS A 44 -0.74 -0.42 9.91
N VAL A 45 -0.85 -0.51 11.22
CA VAL A 45 0.21 -1.04 12.06
C VAL A 45 0.04 -2.55 12.14
N SER A 46 1.13 -3.27 11.97
CA SER A 46 1.15 -4.71 12.10
C SER A 46 2.35 -5.10 12.95
N ILE A 47 2.53 -6.38 13.17
CA ILE A 47 3.64 -6.90 13.95
C ILE A 47 4.46 -7.83 13.06
N ASP A 48 5.75 -7.54 12.94
CA ASP A 48 6.67 -8.41 12.24
C ASP A 48 6.85 -9.68 13.04
N GLN A 49 6.48 -10.82 12.47
CA GLN A 49 6.51 -12.09 13.16
C GLN A 49 7.94 -12.55 13.49
N ARG A 50 8.92 -12.09 12.74
CA ARG A 50 10.32 -12.46 12.97
C ARG A 50 10.91 -11.76 14.18
N SER A 51 10.68 -10.45 14.28
CA SER A 51 11.30 -9.63 15.33
C SER A 51 10.35 -9.31 16.47
N GLY A 52 9.05 -9.49 16.27
CA GLY A 52 8.04 -9.09 17.25
C GLY A 52 7.86 -7.58 17.31
N LYS A 53 8.47 -6.84 16.43
CA LYS A 53 8.39 -5.37 16.42
C LYS A 53 7.23 -4.89 15.57
N LYS A 54 6.72 -3.71 15.92
CA LYS A 54 5.68 -3.07 15.13
C LYS A 54 6.23 -2.60 13.80
N CYS A 55 5.44 -2.74 12.76
CA CYS A 55 5.78 -2.28 11.43
C CYS A 55 4.57 -1.65 10.77
N LEU A 56 4.80 -0.89 9.70
CA LEU A 56 3.73 -0.29 8.93
C LEU A 56 3.48 -1.11 7.68
N VAL A 57 2.21 -1.29 7.36
CA VAL A 57 1.78 -1.92 6.13
C VAL A 57 1.05 -0.88 5.31
N PHE A 58 1.54 -0.64 4.09
CA PHE A 58 0.96 0.32 3.17
C PHE A 58 0.10 -0.43 2.17
N TYR A 59 -1.15 0.00 2.04
CA TYR A 59 -2.09 -0.59 1.09
C TYR A 59 -2.21 0.35 -0.09
N PHE A 60 -1.81 -0.12 -1.27
CA PHE A 60 -1.92 0.66 -2.51
C PHE A 60 -2.98 0.03 -3.40
N ASP A 61 -3.72 0.87 -4.14
CA ASP A 61 -4.62 0.37 -5.15
C ASP A 61 -3.80 -0.33 -6.24
N ARG A 62 -4.21 -1.54 -6.60
CA ARG A 62 -3.43 -2.37 -7.53
C ARG A 62 -3.27 -1.72 -8.89
N GLU A 63 -4.33 -1.09 -9.40
CA GLU A 63 -4.27 -0.44 -10.70
C GLU A 63 -3.47 0.86 -10.65
N GLU A 64 -3.66 1.66 -9.60
CA GLU A 64 -2.91 2.91 -9.45
C GLU A 64 -1.41 2.65 -9.32
N SER A 65 -1.03 1.57 -8.68
CA SER A 65 0.36 1.28 -8.39
C SER A 65 1.03 0.36 -9.42
N LYS A 66 0.29 -0.09 -10.43
CA LYS A 66 0.80 -1.08 -11.38
C LYS A 66 2.05 -0.59 -12.10
N ASP A 67 2.02 0.62 -12.63
CA ASP A 67 3.15 1.16 -13.38
C ASP A 67 4.37 1.38 -12.51
N VAL A 68 4.18 1.93 -11.31
CA VAL A 68 5.30 2.15 -10.39
C VAL A 68 5.83 0.84 -9.86
N TYR A 69 4.98 -0.16 -9.70
CA TYR A 69 5.43 -1.50 -9.31
C TYR A 69 6.36 -2.09 -10.38
N ASP A 70 5.96 -2.00 -11.65
CA ASP A 70 6.77 -2.49 -12.75
C ASP A 70 8.13 -1.78 -12.80
N LYS A 71 8.13 -0.46 -12.62
CA LYS A 71 9.36 0.32 -12.58
C LYS A 71 10.22 -0.05 -11.39
N TRP A 72 9.60 -0.28 -10.23
CA TRP A 72 10.33 -0.71 -9.05
C TRP A 72 11.03 -2.04 -9.29
N CYS A 73 10.32 -3.01 -9.88
CA CYS A 73 10.88 -4.33 -10.16
C CYS A 73 12.03 -4.26 -11.18
N ASN A 74 12.02 -3.27 -12.07
CA ASN A 74 13.06 -3.08 -13.07
C ASN A 74 14.15 -2.11 -12.62
N TYR A 75 14.15 -1.71 -11.35
CA TYR A 75 15.12 -0.76 -10.78
C TYR A 75 15.11 0.59 -11.47
N GLU A 76 13.98 0.99 -12.06
CA GLU A 76 13.81 2.28 -12.71
C GLU A 76 13.31 3.36 -11.77
N LEU A 77 12.82 2.97 -10.61
CA LEU A 77 12.25 3.87 -9.62
C LEU A 77 13.29 4.14 -8.53
N LYS A 78 13.41 5.38 -8.16
CA LYS A 78 14.35 5.77 -7.10
C LYS A 78 13.63 6.33 -5.90
#